data_177b76ca7b7652e1156a53c90c89f7f0
#
_entry.id   177b76ca7b7652e1156a53c90c89f7f0
#
_cell.length_a   1.000
_cell.length_b   1.000
_cell.length_c   1.000
_cell.angle_alpha   90.00
_cell.angle_beta   90.00
_cell.angle_gamma   90.00
#
_symmetry.space_group_name_H-M   'P 1'
#
loop_
_entity.id
_entity.type
_entity.pdbx_description
1 polymer ?
#
loop_
_entity_poly.entity_id
_entity_poly.type
_entity_poly.pdbx_seq_one_letter_code
_entity_poly.pdbx_strand_id
1 'polypeptide(L)'
;MIFSLSQDTEVPARGKGLVKTDIQIKVPSGTYGRIAPRSGLSWKNHIDIGAGVVDEDYRGNVGEFPQSSRLPHLLSYLTLCTGVVMFNHAETAFTVKKGDRIAQLVCERILYPDIEVLETLNETDRGEAGFGSTGTN
;
A
#
# COMPACT_ATOMS: atom_id res chain seq x y z
N MET A 1 11.39 5.38 -6.00
CA MET A 1 10.49 6.22 -6.85
C MET A 1 9.50 6.94 -5.96
N ILE A 2 9.15 8.18 -6.29
CA ILE A 2 8.21 8.99 -5.49
C ILE A 2 6.93 9.16 -6.30
N PHE A 3 5.78 8.95 -5.65
CA PHE A 3 4.46 9.17 -6.24
C PHE A 3 4.03 10.62 -6.09
N SER A 4 3.53 11.19 -7.18
CA SER A 4 2.89 12.50 -7.22
C SER A 4 1.42 12.36 -7.58
N LEU A 5 0.60 13.27 -7.06
CA LEU A 5 -0.84 13.29 -7.27
C LEU A 5 -1.23 13.75 -8.67
N SER A 6 -2.34 13.17 -9.17
CA SER A 6 -2.97 13.60 -10.42
C SER A 6 -4.00 14.72 -10.23
N GLN A 7 -4.60 14.85 -9.05
CA GLN A 7 -5.63 15.83 -8.73
C GLN A 7 -5.61 16.22 -7.26
N ASP A 8 -6.19 17.38 -6.94
CA ASP A 8 -6.35 17.82 -5.56
C ASP A 8 -7.29 16.87 -4.80
N THR A 9 -6.96 16.57 -3.55
CA THR A 9 -7.71 15.65 -2.70
C THR A 9 -7.56 16.05 -1.23
N GLU A 10 -8.52 15.65 -0.41
CA GLU A 10 -8.46 15.82 1.05
C GLU A 10 -8.62 14.47 1.74
N VAL A 11 -7.75 14.20 2.71
CA VAL A 11 -7.85 13.05 3.60
C VAL A 11 -8.42 13.53 4.94
N PRO A 12 -9.63 13.09 5.32
CA PRO A 12 -10.30 13.63 6.50
C PRO A 12 -9.51 13.35 7.79
N ALA A 13 -9.71 14.18 8.79
CA ALA A 13 -9.16 13.99 10.14
C ALA A 13 -9.56 12.63 10.70
N ARG A 14 -8.64 11.95 11.37
CA ARG A 14 -8.86 10.61 11.95
C ARG A 14 -9.45 9.60 10.97
N GLY A 15 -9.22 9.79 9.67
CA GLY A 15 -9.82 9.01 8.61
C GLY A 15 -8.83 8.49 7.58
N LYS A 16 -9.38 8.09 6.45
CA LYS A 16 -8.60 7.62 5.30
C LYS A 16 -9.17 8.16 4.00
N GLY A 17 -8.32 8.24 2.99
CA GLY A 17 -8.70 8.62 1.64
C GLY A 17 -7.92 7.83 0.60
N LEU A 18 -8.54 7.62 -0.56
CA LEU A 18 -7.85 7.09 -1.73
C LEU A 18 -7.33 8.27 -2.54
N VAL A 19 -6.03 8.41 -2.56
CA VAL A 19 -5.33 9.52 -3.21
C VAL A 19 -4.83 9.05 -4.57
N LYS A 20 -5.46 9.55 -5.64
CA LYS A 20 -5.26 9.05 -7.01
C LYS A 20 -3.90 9.42 -7.58
N THR A 21 -3.29 8.47 -8.31
CA THR A 21 -2.08 8.67 -9.10
C THR A 21 -2.36 8.24 -10.56
N ASP A 22 -1.61 8.74 -11.54
CA ASP A 22 -1.76 8.37 -12.95
C ASP A 22 -0.69 7.34 -13.37
N ILE A 23 -0.34 6.40 -12.45
CA ILE A 23 0.78 5.51 -12.67
C ILE A 23 0.32 4.05 -12.75
N GLN A 24 0.73 3.37 -13.80
CA GLN A 24 0.79 1.92 -13.88
C GLN A 24 2.25 1.48 -13.79
N ILE A 25 2.50 0.40 -13.06
CA ILE A 25 3.87 -0.11 -12.89
C ILE A 25 3.92 -1.63 -13.12
N LYS A 26 5.09 -2.06 -13.57
CA LYS A 26 5.51 -3.44 -13.51
C LYS A 26 6.71 -3.49 -12.60
N VAL A 27 6.63 -4.24 -11.52
CA VAL A 27 7.79 -4.45 -10.63
C VAL A 27 8.73 -5.49 -11.23
N PRO A 28 10.03 -5.45 -10.91
CA PRO A 28 10.99 -6.44 -11.37
C PRO A 28 10.63 -7.85 -10.92
N SER A 29 10.96 -8.86 -11.73
CA SER A 29 10.68 -10.26 -11.36
C SER A 29 11.40 -10.67 -10.07
N GLY A 30 10.71 -11.48 -9.26
CA GLY A 30 11.17 -11.90 -7.94
C GLY A 30 11.14 -10.80 -6.88
N THR A 31 10.36 -9.74 -7.13
CA THR A 31 10.14 -8.67 -6.16
C THR A 31 8.67 -8.35 -6.00
N TYR A 32 8.30 -7.69 -4.91
CA TYR A 32 7.05 -6.95 -4.81
C TYR A 32 7.33 -5.45 -4.68
N GLY A 33 6.36 -4.64 -5.04
CA GLY A 33 6.41 -3.20 -4.81
C GLY A 33 5.82 -2.85 -3.45
N ARG A 34 6.58 -2.14 -2.61
CA ARG A 34 6.06 -1.61 -1.34
C ARG A 34 5.86 -0.11 -1.46
N ILE A 35 4.61 0.31 -1.39
CA ILE A 35 4.25 1.72 -1.24
C ILE A 35 4.36 2.06 0.24
N ALA A 36 5.22 2.99 0.56
CA ALA A 36 5.52 3.39 1.93
C ALA A 36 5.30 4.89 2.14
N PRO A 37 4.97 5.32 3.36
CA PRO A 37 4.86 6.74 3.66
C PRO A 37 6.22 7.42 3.57
N ARG A 38 6.22 8.71 3.30
CA ARG A 38 7.42 9.53 3.40
C ARG A 38 7.63 9.95 4.85
N SER A 39 8.85 9.82 5.34
CA SER A 39 9.18 10.14 6.74
C SER A 39 8.71 11.53 7.19
N GLY A 40 8.84 12.54 6.33
CA GLY A 40 8.38 13.89 6.65
C GLY A 40 6.86 14.00 6.79
N LEU A 41 6.08 13.28 5.98
CA LEU A 41 4.61 13.26 6.10
C LEU A 41 4.17 12.47 7.33
N SER A 42 4.81 11.33 7.62
CA SER A 42 4.51 10.56 8.81
C SER A 42 4.81 11.35 10.08
N TRP A 43 5.99 11.92 10.18
CA TRP A 43 6.43 12.62 11.39
C TRP A 43 5.67 13.93 11.64
N LYS A 44 5.51 14.77 10.59
CA LYS A 44 4.96 16.13 10.76
C LYS A 44 3.44 16.19 10.60
N ASN A 45 2.87 15.31 9.79
CA ASN A 45 1.45 15.37 9.41
C ASN A 45 0.66 14.14 9.87
N HIS A 46 1.30 13.19 10.58
CA HIS A 46 0.66 11.97 11.08
C HIS A 46 0.01 11.13 9.96
N ILE A 47 0.63 11.11 8.78
CA ILE A 47 0.14 10.38 7.61
C ILE A 47 0.80 9.01 7.55
N ASP A 48 -0.02 7.99 7.29
CA ASP A 48 0.43 6.63 7.03
C ASP A 48 -0.17 6.09 5.72
N ILE A 49 0.39 4.97 5.22
CA ILE A 49 -0.02 4.34 3.98
C ILE A 49 -0.51 2.93 4.28
N GLY A 50 -1.74 2.65 3.87
CA GLY A 50 -2.32 1.30 3.90
C GLY A 50 -2.29 0.61 2.55
N ALA A 51 -2.53 -0.71 2.56
CA ALA A 51 -2.58 -1.55 1.36
C ALA A 51 -1.37 -1.35 0.43
N GLY A 52 -0.18 -1.24 1.03
CA GLY A 52 1.03 -0.82 0.32
C GLY A 52 1.73 -1.93 -0.48
N VAL A 53 1.21 -3.15 -0.56
CA VAL A 53 1.80 -4.26 -1.32
C VAL A 53 1.28 -4.21 -2.76
N VAL A 54 2.19 -4.26 -3.71
CA VAL A 54 1.93 -4.37 -5.15
C VAL A 54 2.61 -5.63 -5.65
N ASP A 55 1.83 -6.63 -6.01
CA ASP A 55 2.32 -7.93 -6.45
C ASP A 55 3.05 -7.85 -7.80
N GLU A 56 3.94 -8.82 -8.06
CA GLU A 56 4.72 -8.87 -9.30
C GLU A 56 3.84 -8.95 -10.54
N ASP A 57 2.74 -9.69 -10.46
CA ASP A 57 1.80 -9.92 -11.55
C ASP A 57 0.66 -8.90 -11.61
N TYR A 58 0.60 -7.95 -10.68
CA TYR A 58 -0.38 -6.88 -10.73
C TYR A 58 -0.14 -5.96 -11.94
N ARG A 59 -1.21 -5.71 -12.69
CA ARG A 59 -1.18 -4.87 -13.92
C ARG A 59 -2.23 -3.78 -13.91
N GLY A 60 -3.03 -3.72 -12.85
CA GLY A 60 -3.94 -2.61 -12.63
C GLY A 60 -3.18 -1.35 -12.25
N ASN A 61 -3.92 -0.30 -12.14
CA ASN A 61 -3.38 0.91 -11.55
C ASN A 61 -3.13 0.72 -10.05
N VAL A 62 -2.07 1.29 -9.49
CA VAL A 62 -1.75 1.19 -8.07
C VAL A 62 -2.82 1.92 -7.26
N GLY A 63 -3.69 1.21 -6.55
CA GLY A 63 -4.73 1.76 -5.67
C GLY A 63 -6.18 1.61 -6.14
N GLU A 64 -6.47 0.64 -6.98
CA GLU A 64 -7.84 0.35 -7.38
C GLU A 64 -8.58 -0.58 -6.42
N PHE A 65 -9.81 -0.16 -6.07
CA PHE A 65 -10.83 -1.12 -5.62
C PHE A 65 -11.73 -1.44 -6.82
N PRO A 66 -12.00 -2.71 -7.13
CA PRO A 66 -12.95 -3.06 -8.16
C PRO A 66 -14.34 -2.56 -7.74
N GLN A 67 -14.85 -1.54 -8.42
CA GLN A 67 -16.26 -1.22 -8.33
C GLN A 67 -17.04 -2.33 -9.03
N SER A 68 -18.01 -2.90 -8.32
CA SER A 68 -18.82 -4.02 -8.75
C SER A 68 -19.35 -3.85 -10.18
N SER A 69 -19.11 -4.87 -10.95
CA SER A 69 -19.61 -5.22 -12.27
C SER A 69 -21.03 -4.76 -12.59
N ARG A 70 -21.23 -3.57 -13.13
CA ARG A 70 -22.43 -3.20 -13.90
C ARG A 70 -22.21 -1.99 -14.81
N LEU A 71 -21.21 -2.01 -15.69
CA LEU A 71 -21.14 -1.05 -16.81
C LEU A 71 -20.81 -1.77 -18.11
N PRO A 72 -21.47 -1.39 -19.23
CA PRO A 72 -21.28 -2.04 -20.52
C PRO A 72 -19.86 -1.84 -21.05
N HIS A 73 -19.38 -2.85 -21.72
CA HIS A 73 -18.03 -3.18 -22.19
C HIS A 73 -17.22 -2.07 -22.92
N LEU A 74 -17.78 -0.93 -23.21
CA LEU A 74 -17.13 0.11 -24.02
C LEU A 74 -16.64 1.34 -23.23
N LEU A 75 -17.08 1.53 -21.99
CA LEU A 75 -16.66 2.67 -21.15
C LEU A 75 -15.62 2.29 -20.08
N SER A 76 -15.26 1.01 -19.97
CA SER A 76 -14.35 0.53 -18.91
C SER A 76 -12.88 0.94 -19.11
N TYR A 77 -12.52 1.45 -20.28
CA TYR A 77 -11.15 1.90 -20.57
C TYR A 77 -10.83 3.34 -20.13
N LEU A 78 -11.83 4.10 -19.68
CA LEU A 78 -11.64 5.53 -19.44
C LEU A 78 -11.71 5.98 -17.96
N THR A 79 -11.90 5.07 -17.00
CA THR A 79 -12.15 5.51 -15.62
C THR A 79 -11.39 4.69 -14.56
N LEU A 80 -10.20 4.21 -14.88
CA LEU A 80 -9.38 3.47 -13.94
C LEU A 80 -8.22 4.32 -13.44
N CYS A 81 -8.50 5.21 -12.50
CA CYS A 81 -7.48 6.03 -11.85
C CYS A 81 -7.06 5.42 -10.52
N THR A 82 -5.80 5.25 -10.40
CA THR A 82 -5.00 4.73 -9.30
C THR A 82 -5.02 5.58 -8.06
N GLY A 83 -4.85 4.96 -6.91
CA GLY A 83 -4.67 5.73 -5.69
C GLY A 83 -3.79 5.03 -4.66
N VAL A 84 -3.21 5.83 -3.82
CA VAL A 84 -2.55 5.43 -2.59
C VAL A 84 -3.54 5.55 -1.46
N VAL A 85 -3.75 4.50 -0.68
CA VAL A 85 -4.59 4.57 0.53
C VAL A 85 -3.81 5.30 1.61
N MET A 86 -4.23 6.50 1.92
CA MET A 86 -3.62 7.31 2.98
C MET A 86 -4.50 7.30 4.23
N PHE A 87 -3.89 7.03 5.38
CA PHE A 87 -4.51 7.24 6.70
C PHE A 87 -4.01 8.56 7.27
N ASN A 88 -4.93 9.32 7.83
CA ASN A 88 -4.64 10.55 8.53
C ASN A 88 -4.96 10.37 10.02
N HIS A 89 -3.93 10.30 10.84
CA HIS A 89 -4.04 10.15 12.29
C HIS A 89 -4.12 11.50 13.03
N ALA A 90 -4.05 12.62 12.30
CA ALA A 90 -4.18 13.96 12.88
C ALA A 90 -5.66 14.33 13.16
N GLU A 91 -5.85 15.34 13.99
CA GLU A 91 -7.17 15.91 14.32
C GLU A 91 -7.71 16.85 13.24
N THR A 92 -6.88 17.22 12.25
CA THR A 92 -7.25 18.11 11.16
C THR A 92 -7.17 17.38 9.83
N ALA A 93 -8.01 17.76 8.87
CA ALA A 93 -7.95 17.22 7.52
C ALA A 93 -6.59 17.55 6.86
N PHE A 94 -6.10 16.63 6.05
CA PHE A 94 -4.86 16.78 5.32
C PHE A 94 -5.15 17.02 3.84
N THR A 95 -4.87 18.24 3.38
CA THR A 95 -5.04 18.62 1.98
C THR A 95 -3.82 18.21 1.18
N VAL A 96 -4.03 17.53 0.08
CA VAL A 96 -3.02 17.10 -0.88
C VAL A 96 -3.32 17.77 -2.22
N LYS A 97 -2.33 18.43 -2.80
CA LYS A 97 -2.45 19.13 -4.08
C LYS A 97 -1.83 18.32 -5.21
N LYS A 98 -2.34 18.54 -6.43
CA LYS A 98 -1.74 17.98 -7.64
C LYS A 98 -0.24 18.27 -7.69
N GLY A 99 0.56 17.23 -7.94
CA GLY A 99 2.02 17.33 -7.97
C GLY A 99 2.71 17.12 -6.62
N ASP A 100 1.97 17.07 -5.51
CA ASP A 100 2.54 16.75 -4.21
C ASP A 100 3.10 15.34 -4.17
N ARG A 101 4.25 15.20 -3.54
CA ARG A 101 4.93 13.92 -3.35
C ARG A 101 4.44 13.24 -2.10
N ILE A 102 3.55 12.26 -2.26
CA ILE A 102 2.76 11.68 -1.16
C ILE A 102 3.32 10.38 -0.59
N ALA A 103 3.96 9.57 -1.42
CA ALA A 103 4.45 8.25 -1.04
C ALA A 103 5.73 7.90 -1.80
N GLN A 104 6.34 6.80 -1.41
CA GLN A 104 7.51 6.24 -2.09
C GLN A 104 7.29 4.77 -2.42
N LEU A 105 7.85 4.30 -3.54
CA LEU A 105 7.87 2.91 -3.94
C LEU A 105 9.26 2.33 -3.71
N VAL A 106 9.31 1.22 -3.02
CA VAL A 106 10.48 0.37 -2.83
C VAL A 106 10.18 -0.98 -3.44
N CYS A 107 11.10 -1.57 -4.21
CA CYS A 107 11.00 -2.94 -4.67
C CYS A 107 11.87 -3.82 -3.76
N GLU A 108 11.26 -4.81 -3.14
CA GLU A 108 11.92 -5.73 -2.22
C GLU A 108 11.87 -7.14 -2.79
N ARG A 109 12.95 -7.90 -2.64
CA ARG A 109 12.98 -9.31 -3.08
C ARG A 109 12.08 -10.15 -2.19
N ILE A 110 11.42 -11.12 -2.82
CA ILE A 110 10.56 -12.09 -2.15
C ILE A 110 10.96 -13.51 -2.52
N LEU A 111 10.56 -14.44 -1.68
CA LEU A 111 10.60 -15.86 -1.95
C LEU A 111 9.18 -16.37 -2.08
N TYR A 112 8.95 -17.25 -3.03
CA TYR A 112 7.71 -18.03 -3.16
C TYR A 112 7.96 -19.40 -2.53
N PRO A 113 7.50 -19.65 -1.29
CA PRO A 113 7.72 -20.93 -0.65
C PRO A 113 6.84 -22.02 -1.25
N ASP A 114 7.35 -23.24 -1.30
CA ASP A 114 6.51 -24.41 -1.47
C ASP A 114 5.74 -24.65 -0.17
N ILE A 115 4.44 -24.92 -0.30
CA ILE A 115 3.56 -25.13 0.85
C ILE A 115 3.37 -26.64 1.04
N GLU A 116 3.75 -27.12 2.23
CA GLU A 116 3.54 -28.48 2.64
C GLU A 116 2.58 -28.55 3.84
N VAL A 117 1.69 -29.54 3.82
CA VAL A 117 0.81 -29.80 4.97
C VAL A 117 1.47 -30.85 5.84
N LEU A 118 1.82 -30.49 7.05
CA LEU A 118 2.43 -31.37 8.03
C LEU A 118 1.47 -31.59 9.21
N GLU A 119 1.52 -32.78 9.82
CA GLU A 119 0.75 -33.06 11.06
C GLU A 119 1.31 -32.29 12.25
N THR A 120 2.66 -32.10 12.31
CA THR A 120 3.35 -31.37 13.36
C THR A 120 4.52 -30.59 12.77
N LEU A 121 4.87 -29.47 13.37
CA LEU A 121 6.09 -28.72 13.06
C LEU A 121 7.22 -29.18 13.99
N ASN A 122 8.46 -29.01 13.53
CA ASN A 122 9.64 -29.27 14.35
C ASN A 122 9.71 -28.32 15.56
N GLU A 123 10.25 -28.82 16.65
CA GLU A 123 10.50 -28.00 17.84
C GLU A 123 11.62 -26.99 17.61
N THR A 124 11.51 -25.83 18.26
CA THR A 124 12.55 -24.79 18.26
C THR A 124 12.73 -24.26 19.68
N ASP A 125 13.87 -23.66 19.98
CA ASP A 125 14.15 -23.04 21.29
C ASP A 125 13.11 -21.97 21.68
N ARG A 126 12.47 -21.32 20.71
CA ARG A 126 11.43 -20.33 20.93
C ARG A 126 10.06 -20.98 21.17
N GLY A 127 9.79 -22.13 20.56
CA GLY A 127 8.49 -22.79 20.59
C GLY A 127 7.34 -21.85 20.24
N GLU A 128 6.28 -21.86 21.03
CA GLU A 128 5.08 -21.00 20.89
C GLU A 128 5.24 -19.60 21.51
N ALA A 129 6.40 -19.28 22.06
CA ALA A 129 6.61 -18.01 22.74
C ALA A 129 6.59 -16.82 21.76
N GLY A 130 5.67 -15.86 22.01
CA GLY A 130 5.46 -14.66 21.20
C GLY A 130 5.27 -13.40 22.06
N PHE A 131 4.95 -12.27 21.44
CA PHE A 131 4.54 -11.02 22.08
C PHE A 131 5.40 -10.56 23.27
N GLY A 132 6.72 -10.50 23.08
CA GLY A 132 7.65 -10.02 24.12
C GLY A 132 8.20 -11.09 25.05
N SER A 133 8.02 -12.37 24.72
CA SER A 133 8.59 -13.50 25.49
C SER A 133 10.12 -13.47 25.63
N THR A 134 10.82 -12.72 24.78
CA THR A 134 12.28 -12.53 24.81
C THR A 134 12.74 -11.45 25.79
N GLY A 135 11.81 -10.85 26.56
CA GLY A 135 12.12 -9.82 27.55
C GLY A 135 12.32 -8.42 26.97
N THR A 136 12.55 -7.47 27.87
CA THR A 136 12.77 -6.03 27.56
C THR A 136 14.21 -5.58 27.82
N ASN A 137 15.16 -6.51 27.95
CA ASN A 137 16.58 -6.19 28.18
C ASN A 137 17.34 -6.02 26.88
#